data_79d6e79c82b75aa25d918652f125d6c8
#
_entry.id   79d6e79c82b75aa25d918652f125d6c8
#
_cell.length_a   1.000
_cell.length_b   1.000
_cell.length_c   1.000
_cell.angle_alpha   90.00
_cell.angle_beta   90.00
_cell.angle_gamma   90.00
#
_symmetry.space_group_name_H-M   'P 1'
#
loop_
_entity.id
_entity.type
_entity.pdbx_description
1 polymer ?
#
loop_
_entity_poly.entity_id
_entity_poly.type
_entity_poly.pdbx_seq_one_letter_code
_entity_poly.pdbx_strand_id
1 'polypeptide(L)'
;MRRAEMAGTKIKLCGLRREADIRVANELLPDYIGFVFAAGARRAVTPETARELRGALDSRIRAVGVFVDQSSEEIAEIAASVPLDCIQLHGDESEECLERVRALSGKPVWRAFQVTGPEVLARAKESRADLLLLDSGKGSGERFAWDLLAGFARPYMLAGGLNAENVGAAIKTLAPFGVDVSSALETEGQKDPEKMRAFAEAVRRADRETER
;
A
#
# COMPACT_ATOMS: atom_id res chain seq x y z
N MET A 1 11.08 15.18 -9.22
CA MET A 1 11.52 15.40 -7.82
C MET A 1 12.74 14.52 -7.58
N ARG A 2 13.85 15.07 -7.13
CA ARG A 2 15.06 14.31 -6.84
C ARG A 2 14.92 13.61 -5.47
N ARG A 3 15.54 12.43 -5.32
CA ARG A 3 15.53 11.59 -4.09
C ARG A 3 15.86 12.37 -2.79
N ALA A 4 16.59 13.49 -2.88
CA ALA A 4 16.99 14.33 -1.75
C ALA A 4 15.86 15.13 -1.08
N GLU A 5 14.65 15.18 -1.67
CA GLU A 5 13.49 15.88 -1.11
C GLU A 5 12.49 14.94 -0.40
N MET A 6 12.77 13.63 -0.37
CA MET A 6 11.90 12.63 0.25
C MET A 6 12.62 12.02 1.46
N ALA A 7 12.26 12.47 2.64
CA ALA A 7 12.77 11.91 3.90
C ALA A 7 12.38 10.43 4.04
N GLY A 8 13.23 9.51 3.51
CA GLY A 8 13.13 8.07 3.66
C GLY A 8 12.02 7.39 2.82
N THR A 9 12.09 6.07 2.74
CA THR A 9 11.13 5.20 2.07
C THR A 9 9.81 5.17 2.84
N LYS A 10 8.68 5.45 2.17
CA LYS A 10 7.35 5.41 2.81
C LYS A 10 6.94 3.99 3.17
N ILE A 11 6.33 3.84 4.34
CA ILE A 11 5.85 2.53 4.84
C ILE A 11 4.32 2.50 4.80
N LYS A 12 3.76 1.47 4.18
CA LYS A 12 2.33 1.14 4.28
C LYS A 12 2.15 -0.25 4.89
N LEU A 13 1.36 -0.32 5.97
CA LEU A 13 0.96 -1.57 6.62
C LEU A 13 -0.49 -1.86 6.22
N CYS A 14 -0.72 -2.88 5.40
CA CYS A 14 -2.01 -3.14 4.76
C CYS A 14 -2.81 -4.25 5.44
N GLY A 15 -4.16 -4.07 5.50
CA GLY A 15 -5.08 -5.06 6.01
C GLY A 15 -5.12 -5.13 7.54
N LEU A 16 -5.02 -3.98 8.21
CA LEU A 16 -5.27 -3.84 9.65
C LEU A 16 -6.77 -3.90 9.92
N ARG A 17 -7.18 -4.64 10.96
CA ARG A 17 -8.61 -4.88 11.22
C ARG A 17 -8.99 -4.96 12.69
N ARG A 18 -8.04 -4.79 13.61
CA ARG A 18 -8.25 -4.89 15.06
C ARG A 18 -7.64 -3.67 15.77
N GLU A 19 -8.18 -3.32 16.92
CA GLU A 19 -7.58 -2.28 17.77
C GLU A 19 -6.12 -2.58 18.13
N ALA A 20 -5.78 -3.85 18.33
CA ALA A 20 -4.39 -4.26 18.59
C ALA A 20 -3.47 -3.89 17.44
N ASP A 21 -3.94 -4.00 16.19
CA ASP A 21 -3.18 -3.63 15.01
C ASP A 21 -2.92 -2.11 14.97
N ILE A 22 -3.96 -1.33 15.33
CA ILE A 22 -3.86 0.14 15.38
C ILE A 22 -2.93 0.61 16.49
N ARG A 23 -2.95 -0.02 17.68
CA ARG A 23 -1.99 0.31 18.75
C ARG A 23 -0.54 0.16 18.27
N VAL A 24 -0.22 -0.95 17.62
CA VAL A 24 1.12 -1.17 17.07
C VAL A 24 1.45 -0.18 15.95
N ALA A 25 0.49 0.14 15.07
CA ALA A 25 0.69 1.16 14.06
C ALA A 25 0.99 2.53 14.68
N ASN A 26 0.30 2.91 15.75
CA ASN A 26 0.54 4.17 16.47
C ASN A 26 1.93 4.23 17.15
N GLU A 27 2.45 3.09 17.61
CA GLU A 27 3.83 3.00 18.12
C GLU A 27 4.86 3.16 16.99
N LEU A 28 4.59 2.54 15.84
CA LEU A 28 5.52 2.48 14.71
C LEU A 28 5.48 3.72 13.82
N LEU A 29 4.36 4.44 13.79
CA LEU A 29 4.15 5.61 12.93
C LEU A 29 4.52 5.35 11.47
N PRO A 30 3.93 4.34 10.79
CA PRO A 30 4.07 4.22 9.35
C PRO A 30 3.44 5.42 8.66
N ASP A 31 3.80 5.69 7.40
CA ASP A 31 3.18 6.78 6.64
C ASP A 31 1.71 6.48 6.31
N TYR A 32 1.40 5.19 6.09
CA TYR A 32 0.06 4.73 5.69
C TYR A 32 -0.32 3.42 6.37
N ILE A 33 -1.63 3.27 6.57
CA ILE A 33 -2.24 1.96 6.82
C ILE A 33 -3.31 1.67 5.76
N GLY A 34 -3.67 0.38 5.56
CA GLY A 34 -4.72 -0.02 4.62
C GLY A 34 -5.88 -0.71 5.32
N PHE A 35 -7.11 -0.24 5.08
CA PHE A 35 -8.36 -0.93 5.37
C PHE A 35 -8.88 -1.57 4.09
N VAL A 36 -9.19 -2.87 4.12
CA VAL A 36 -9.66 -3.61 2.94
C VAL A 36 -11.17 -3.71 2.98
N PHE A 37 -11.84 -3.18 1.96
CA PHE A 37 -13.30 -3.20 1.84
C PHE A 37 -13.81 -4.24 0.83
N ALA A 38 -12.92 -5.01 0.19
CA ALA A 38 -13.29 -6.03 -0.77
C ALA A 38 -14.09 -7.15 -0.09
N ALA A 39 -15.32 -7.37 -0.55
CA ALA A 39 -16.20 -8.41 -0.01
C ALA A 39 -15.55 -9.81 -0.12
N GLY A 40 -15.64 -10.60 0.94
CA GLY A 40 -15.05 -11.94 0.98
C GLY A 40 -13.53 -11.99 1.13
N ALA A 41 -12.83 -10.88 1.13
CA ALA A 41 -11.40 -10.86 1.41
C ALA A 41 -11.14 -11.22 2.88
N ARG A 42 -10.12 -12.05 3.13
CA ARG A 42 -9.75 -12.51 4.49
C ARG A 42 -9.47 -11.35 5.46
N ARG A 43 -9.09 -10.20 4.93
CA ARG A 43 -8.75 -8.98 5.69
C ARG A 43 -9.82 -7.90 5.60
N ALA A 44 -11.01 -8.24 5.10
CA ALA A 44 -12.09 -7.28 4.98
C ALA A 44 -12.51 -6.72 6.33
N VAL A 45 -12.84 -5.44 6.35
CA VAL A 45 -13.48 -4.73 7.45
C VAL A 45 -14.78 -4.09 6.96
N THR A 46 -15.74 -3.90 7.86
CA THR A 46 -16.92 -3.10 7.55
C THR A 46 -16.61 -1.61 7.65
N PRO A 47 -17.39 -0.73 7.00
CA PRO A 47 -17.23 0.72 7.16
C PRO A 47 -17.31 1.18 8.61
N GLU A 48 -18.18 0.56 9.43
CA GLU A 48 -18.33 0.85 10.86
C GLU A 48 -17.03 0.55 11.61
N THR A 49 -16.50 -0.67 11.44
CA THR A 49 -15.23 -1.09 12.04
C THR A 49 -14.07 -0.19 11.60
N ALA A 50 -13.99 0.11 10.31
CA ALA A 50 -12.93 0.98 9.78
C ALA A 50 -13.01 2.39 10.37
N ARG A 51 -14.21 2.95 10.58
CA ARG A 51 -14.43 4.26 11.21
C ARG A 51 -13.97 4.27 12.67
N GLU A 52 -14.30 3.24 13.44
CA GLU A 52 -13.86 3.09 14.83
C GLU A 52 -12.33 3.01 14.90
N LEU A 53 -11.73 2.14 14.10
CA LEU A 53 -10.27 1.98 14.03
C LEU A 53 -9.56 3.26 13.56
N ARG A 54 -10.14 3.99 12.60
CA ARG A 54 -9.62 5.28 12.14
C ARG A 54 -9.67 6.34 13.25
N GLY A 55 -10.70 6.31 14.10
CA GLY A 55 -10.83 7.20 15.26
C GLY A 55 -9.74 6.97 16.32
N ALA A 56 -9.21 5.76 16.42
CA ALA A 56 -8.12 5.40 17.33
C ALA A 56 -6.72 5.56 16.71
N LEU A 57 -6.64 5.84 15.39
CA LEU A 57 -5.38 5.98 14.67
C LEU A 57 -4.77 7.36 14.89
N ASP A 58 -3.45 7.40 15.13
CA ASP A 58 -2.68 8.65 15.21
C ASP A 58 -2.87 9.48 13.92
N SER A 59 -3.12 10.79 14.09
CA SER A 59 -3.42 11.69 12.98
C SER A 59 -2.28 11.88 11.97
N ARG A 60 -1.06 11.52 12.34
CA ARG A 60 0.12 11.52 11.46
C ARG A 60 0.09 10.38 10.45
N ILE A 61 -0.68 9.33 10.71
CA ILE A 61 -0.78 8.14 9.85
C ILE A 61 -1.99 8.31 8.92
N ARG A 62 -1.77 8.13 7.62
CA ARG A 62 -2.84 8.22 6.63
C ARG A 62 -3.55 6.88 6.46
N ALA A 63 -4.87 6.91 6.37
CA ALA A 63 -5.70 5.72 6.12
C ALA A 63 -6.03 5.58 4.63
N VAL A 64 -5.70 4.44 4.04
CA VAL A 64 -5.98 4.08 2.65
C VAL A 64 -7.11 3.05 2.62
N GLY A 65 -8.20 3.33 1.93
CA GLY A 65 -9.24 2.35 1.64
C GLY A 65 -8.85 1.53 0.42
N VAL A 66 -8.82 0.21 0.55
CA VAL A 66 -8.48 -0.72 -0.53
C VAL A 66 -9.75 -1.40 -1.03
N PHE A 67 -10.00 -1.28 -2.32
CA PHE A 67 -11.19 -1.74 -3.03
C PHE A 67 -10.80 -2.67 -4.18
N VAL A 68 -11.68 -3.61 -4.53
CA VAL A 68 -11.46 -4.58 -5.60
C VAL A 68 -12.76 -4.72 -6.38
N ASP A 69 -12.80 -4.22 -7.62
CA ASP A 69 -13.89 -4.34 -8.59
C ASP A 69 -15.27 -3.87 -8.09
N GLN A 70 -15.29 -2.95 -7.11
CA GLN A 70 -16.52 -2.32 -6.63
C GLN A 70 -16.91 -1.15 -7.52
N SER A 71 -18.19 -0.80 -7.54
CA SER A 71 -18.68 0.36 -8.30
C SER A 71 -18.13 1.66 -7.73
N SER A 72 -17.98 2.66 -8.59
CA SER A 72 -17.49 3.99 -8.17
C SER A 72 -18.38 4.63 -7.11
N GLU A 73 -19.68 4.35 -7.17
CA GLU A 73 -20.69 4.83 -6.24
C GLU A 73 -20.51 4.19 -4.84
N GLU A 74 -20.36 2.86 -4.77
CA GLU A 74 -20.09 2.14 -3.51
C GLU A 74 -18.79 2.61 -2.86
N ILE A 75 -17.73 2.79 -3.65
CA ILE A 75 -16.45 3.32 -3.17
C ILE A 75 -16.64 4.72 -2.58
N ALA A 76 -17.39 5.58 -3.27
CA ALA A 76 -17.64 6.95 -2.81
C ALA A 76 -18.49 6.99 -1.52
N GLU A 77 -19.50 6.14 -1.40
CA GLU A 77 -20.32 6.00 -0.18
C GLU A 77 -19.48 5.57 1.02
N ILE A 78 -18.61 4.56 0.86
CA ILE A 78 -17.71 4.13 1.92
C ILE A 78 -16.73 5.27 2.26
N ALA A 79 -16.15 5.94 1.27
CA ALA A 79 -15.22 7.04 1.48
C ALA A 79 -15.86 8.28 2.12
N ALA A 80 -17.17 8.46 2.00
CA ALA A 80 -17.93 9.49 2.69
C ALA A 80 -18.22 9.12 4.16
N SER A 81 -18.38 7.81 4.46
CA SER A 81 -18.70 7.31 5.79
C SER A 81 -17.47 7.06 6.67
N VAL A 82 -16.31 6.77 6.05
CA VAL A 82 -15.03 6.51 6.73
C VAL A 82 -14.05 7.62 6.40
N PRO A 83 -13.38 8.26 7.38
CA PRO A 83 -12.40 9.34 7.11
C PRO A 83 -11.11 8.79 6.50
N LEU A 84 -11.19 8.33 5.25
CA LEU A 84 -10.04 7.89 4.47
C LEU A 84 -9.25 9.08 3.93
N ASP A 85 -7.94 8.94 3.81
CA ASP A 85 -7.05 9.94 3.20
C ASP A 85 -6.83 9.68 1.70
N CYS A 86 -6.85 8.39 1.29
CA CYS A 86 -6.63 7.94 -0.08
C CYS A 86 -7.52 6.74 -0.39
N ILE A 87 -7.80 6.51 -1.66
CA ILE A 87 -8.47 5.33 -2.19
C ILE A 87 -7.46 4.53 -3.01
N GLN A 88 -7.42 3.21 -2.84
CA GLN A 88 -6.59 2.30 -3.63
C GLN A 88 -7.49 1.32 -4.37
N LEU A 89 -7.46 1.37 -5.69
CA LEU A 89 -8.07 0.40 -6.59
C LEU A 89 -7.10 -0.76 -6.79
N HIS A 90 -7.54 -1.98 -6.50
CA HIS A 90 -6.68 -3.18 -6.47
C HIS A 90 -7.25 -4.34 -7.30
N GLY A 91 -8.23 -4.07 -8.14
CA GLY A 91 -8.83 -4.98 -9.10
C GLY A 91 -8.48 -4.61 -10.54
N ASP A 92 -9.40 -4.96 -11.46
CA ASP A 92 -9.28 -4.66 -12.89
C ASP A 92 -10.02 -3.39 -13.31
N GLU A 93 -10.17 -2.43 -12.37
CA GLU A 93 -10.88 -1.18 -12.61
C GLU A 93 -10.29 -0.40 -13.79
N SER A 94 -11.15 0.22 -14.61
CA SER A 94 -10.71 1.03 -15.75
C SER A 94 -10.22 2.43 -15.34
N GLU A 95 -9.59 3.14 -16.26
CA GLU A 95 -9.20 4.55 -16.04
C GLU A 95 -10.43 5.45 -15.90
N GLU A 96 -11.55 5.11 -16.54
CA GLU A 96 -12.83 5.82 -16.38
C GLU A 96 -13.39 5.63 -14.96
N CYS A 97 -13.31 4.41 -14.41
CA CYS A 97 -13.68 4.11 -13.03
C CYS A 97 -12.82 4.94 -12.06
N LEU A 98 -11.51 4.96 -12.27
CA LEU A 98 -10.56 5.74 -11.46
C LEU A 98 -10.93 7.23 -11.43
N GLU A 99 -11.19 7.84 -12.60
CA GLU A 99 -11.58 9.24 -12.69
C GLU A 99 -12.94 9.51 -12.02
N ARG A 100 -13.90 8.58 -12.19
CA ARG A 100 -15.19 8.70 -11.55
C ARG A 100 -15.10 8.62 -10.03
N VAL A 101 -14.31 7.67 -9.50
CA VAL A 101 -14.03 7.56 -8.05
C VAL A 101 -13.40 8.86 -7.53
N ARG A 102 -12.42 9.41 -8.24
CA ARG A 102 -11.79 10.69 -7.89
C ARG A 102 -12.81 11.83 -7.84
N ALA A 103 -13.64 11.93 -8.87
CA ALA A 103 -14.66 12.99 -8.97
C ALA A 103 -15.71 12.90 -7.85
N LEU A 104 -16.17 11.69 -7.52
CA LEU A 104 -17.20 11.47 -6.49
C LEU A 104 -16.65 11.62 -5.08
N SER A 105 -15.44 11.14 -4.80
CA SER A 105 -14.87 11.12 -3.45
C SER A 105 -14.07 12.37 -3.09
N GLY A 106 -13.53 13.08 -4.09
CA GLY A 106 -12.60 14.20 -3.89
C GLY A 106 -11.24 13.78 -3.31
N LYS A 107 -10.91 12.49 -3.33
CA LYS A 107 -9.70 11.94 -2.71
C LYS A 107 -8.66 11.52 -3.75
N PRO A 108 -7.36 11.52 -3.41
CA PRO A 108 -6.33 10.89 -4.22
C PRO A 108 -6.65 9.41 -4.46
N VAL A 109 -6.50 8.97 -5.70
CA VAL A 109 -6.76 7.58 -6.10
C VAL A 109 -5.46 6.91 -6.54
N TRP A 110 -5.11 5.85 -5.84
CA TRP A 110 -4.00 4.95 -6.18
C TRP A 110 -4.51 3.78 -7.00
N ARG A 111 -3.64 3.22 -7.81
CA ARG A 111 -3.97 2.03 -8.59
C ARG A 111 -2.88 0.98 -8.44
N ALA A 112 -3.30 -0.25 -8.15
CA ALA A 112 -2.42 -1.40 -8.10
C ALA A 112 -2.31 -2.07 -9.47
N PHE A 113 -1.12 -2.57 -9.77
CA PHE A 113 -0.81 -3.37 -10.96
C PHE A 113 -0.02 -4.60 -10.54
N GLN A 114 -0.53 -5.78 -10.87
CA GLN A 114 0.22 -7.01 -10.69
C GLN A 114 1.23 -7.16 -11.83
N VAL A 115 2.51 -7.04 -11.52
CA VAL A 115 3.60 -7.02 -12.51
C VAL A 115 3.89 -8.43 -12.98
N THR A 116 3.28 -8.81 -14.11
CA THR A 116 3.47 -10.10 -14.76
C THR A 116 4.36 -10.02 -16.00
N GLY A 117 4.59 -8.80 -16.52
CA GLY A 117 5.40 -8.56 -17.70
C GLY A 117 5.54 -7.07 -18.04
N PRO A 118 6.33 -6.74 -19.08
CA PRO A 118 6.59 -5.35 -19.49
C PRO A 118 5.34 -4.61 -19.99
N GLU A 119 4.34 -5.32 -20.51
CA GLU A 119 3.05 -4.76 -20.95
C GLU A 119 2.26 -4.14 -19.79
N VAL A 120 2.35 -4.72 -18.60
CA VAL A 120 1.72 -4.16 -17.39
C VAL A 120 2.39 -2.86 -16.99
N LEU A 121 3.71 -2.80 -17.08
CA LEU A 121 4.46 -1.57 -16.79
C LEU A 121 4.18 -0.46 -17.81
N ALA A 122 3.93 -0.80 -19.08
CA ALA A 122 3.49 0.18 -20.08
C ALA A 122 2.14 0.78 -19.68
N ARG A 123 1.16 -0.05 -19.31
CA ARG A 123 -0.15 0.40 -18.80
C ARG A 123 0.00 1.24 -17.52
N ALA A 124 0.84 0.82 -16.59
CA ALA A 124 1.09 1.57 -15.36
C ALA A 124 1.70 2.96 -15.62
N LYS A 125 2.57 3.10 -16.63
CA LYS A 125 3.13 4.40 -17.04
C LYS A 125 2.07 5.37 -17.53
N GLU A 126 1.04 4.88 -18.23
CA GLU A 126 -0.03 5.67 -18.81
C GLU A 126 -1.19 5.94 -17.85
N SER A 127 -1.27 5.22 -16.74
CA SER A 127 -2.36 5.39 -15.76
C SER A 127 -2.39 6.81 -15.19
N ARG A 128 -3.60 7.32 -14.99
CA ARG A 128 -3.87 8.64 -14.38
C ARG A 128 -3.95 8.60 -12.86
N ALA A 129 -3.56 7.48 -12.24
CA ALA A 129 -3.50 7.36 -10.79
C ALA A 129 -2.51 8.35 -10.16
N ASP A 130 -2.86 8.87 -8.99
CA ASP A 130 -2.02 9.80 -8.22
C ASP A 130 -0.77 9.11 -7.67
N LEU A 131 -0.88 7.82 -7.35
CA LEU A 131 0.24 6.95 -7.00
C LEU A 131 -0.02 5.54 -7.50
N LEU A 132 1.03 4.88 -7.97
CA LEU A 132 0.98 3.49 -8.40
C LEU A 132 1.38 2.57 -7.24
N LEU A 133 0.76 1.39 -7.18
CA LEU A 133 1.26 0.27 -6.40
C LEU A 133 1.64 -0.83 -7.39
N LEU A 134 2.90 -1.23 -7.40
CA LEU A 134 3.42 -2.27 -8.27
C LEU A 134 3.64 -3.53 -7.44
N ASP A 135 2.75 -4.52 -7.63
CA ASP A 135 2.78 -5.79 -6.92
C ASP A 135 3.60 -6.80 -7.71
N SER A 136 4.76 -7.15 -7.19
CA SER A 136 5.68 -8.12 -7.81
C SER A 136 5.25 -9.58 -7.64
N GLY A 137 4.08 -9.85 -7.05
CA GLY A 137 3.55 -11.20 -6.86
C GLY A 137 4.16 -11.94 -5.67
N LYS A 138 3.76 -13.22 -5.54
CA LYS A 138 4.26 -14.12 -4.48
C LYS A 138 5.19 -15.17 -5.08
N GLY A 139 6.34 -15.41 -4.46
CA GLY A 139 7.17 -16.60 -4.69
C GLY A 139 8.46 -16.38 -5.48
N SER A 140 8.96 -17.41 -6.13
CA SER A 140 10.28 -17.51 -6.77
C SER A 140 10.58 -16.53 -7.91
N GLY A 141 9.65 -15.64 -8.23
CA GLY A 141 9.77 -14.60 -9.25
C GLY A 141 10.27 -13.24 -8.78
N GLU A 142 10.66 -13.07 -7.51
CA GLU A 142 11.06 -11.76 -6.95
C GLU A 142 12.17 -11.09 -7.77
N ARG A 143 13.22 -11.80 -8.14
CA ARG A 143 14.31 -11.25 -8.96
C ARG A 143 13.84 -10.82 -10.34
N PHE A 144 13.03 -11.65 -11.00
CA PHE A 144 12.50 -11.33 -12.34
C PHE A 144 11.62 -10.07 -12.30
N ALA A 145 10.74 -9.96 -11.30
CA ALA A 145 9.91 -8.79 -11.15
C ALA A 145 10.72 -7.52 -10.82
N TRP A 146 11.78 -7.63 -10.03
CA TRP A 146 12.65 -6.49 -9.71
C TRP A 146 13.45 -6.04 -10.94
N ASP A 147 13.94 -6.97 -11.76
CA ASP A 147 14.61 -6.64 -13.02
C ASP A 147 13.68 -5.88 -13.98
N LEU A 148 12.39 -6.25 -14.03
CA LEU A 148 11.39 -5.51 -14.79
C LEU A 148 11.14 -4.09 -14.25
N LEU A 149 11.18 -3.92 -12.92
CA LEU A 149 10.97 -2.62 -12.27
C LEU A 149 12.20 -1.71 -12.33
N ALA A 150 13.37 -2.25 -12.64
CA ALA A 150 14.60 -1.47 -12.76
C ALA A 150 14.42 -0.38 -13.82
N GLY A 151 14.58 0.88 -13.40
CA GLY A 151 14.41 2.03 -14.29
C GLY A 151 12.97 2.51 -14.51
N PHE A 152 11.98 1.98 -13.78
CA PHE A 152 10.63 2.53 -13.80
C PHE A 152 10.62 3.93 -13.17
N ALA A 153 10.28 4.96 -13.96
CA ALA A 153 10.56 6.35 -13.62
C ALA A 153 9.48 7.06 -12.77
N ARG A 154 8.23 6.53 -12.75
CA ARG A 154 7.18 7.14 -11.93
C ARG A 154 7.32 6.70 -10.47
N PRO A 155 6.97 7.56 -9.48
CA PRO A 155 6.89 7.14 -8.09
C PRO A 155 5.88 5.99 -7.91
N TYR A 156 6.24 4.98 -7.12
CA TYR A 156 5.36 3.84 -6.83
C TYR A 156 5.60 3.26 -5.44
N MET A 157 4.56 2.66 -4.88
CA MET A 157 4.67 1.75 -3.75
C MET A 157 5.03 0.37 -4.28
N LEU A 158 6.11 -0.23 -3.79
CA LEU A 158 6.46 -1.61 -4.09
C LEU A 158 5.68 -2.54 -3.17
N ALA A 159 5.00 -3.52 -3.75
CA ALA A 159 4.27 -4.56 -3.05
C ALA A 159 4.64 -5.96 -3.58
N GLY A 160 4.08 -7.00 -2.95
CA GLY A 160 4.27 -8.39 -3.34
C GLY A 160 5.46 -9.07 -2.67
N GLY A 161 5.18 -10.04 -1.83
CA GLY A 161 6.21 -10.88 -1.21
C GLY A 161 7.21 -10.20 -0.26
N LEU A 162 7.05 -8.90 0.01
CA LEU A 162 7.95 -8.17 0.91
C LEU A 162 7.84 -8.66 2.36
N ASN A 163 8.99 -8.74 3.02
CA ASN A 163 9.13 -9.10 4.43
C ASN A 163 10.36 -8.39 5.03
N ALA A 164 10.62 -8.58 6.32
CA ALA A 164 11.75 -7.94 7.02
C ALA A 164 13.13 -8.36 6.50
N GLU A 165 13.23 -9.54 5.85
CA GLU A 165 14.50 -10.09 5.34
C GLU A 165 14.86 -9.50 3.97
N ASN A 166 13.86 -9.28 3.08
CA ASN A 166 14.09 -8.88 1.69
C ASN A 166 13.87 -7.39 1.41
N VAL A 167 13.09 -6.66 2.24
CA VAL A 167 12.73 -5.27 1.99
C VAL A 167 13.93 -4.33 1.87
N GLY A 168 14.99 -4.58 2.64
CA GLY A 168 16.21 -3.77 2.57
C GLY A 168 16.92 -3.90 1.21
N ALA A 169 16.98 -5.11 0.64
CA ALA A 169 17.51 -5.32 -0.70
C ALA A 169 16.62 -4.67 -1.78
N ALA A 170 15.30 -4.78 -1.64
CA ALA A 170 14.35 -4.14 -2.54
C ALA A 170 14.54 -2.61 -2.59
N ILE A 171 14.65 -1.97 -1.43
CA ILE A 171 14.86 -0.51 -1.32
C ILE A 171 16.18 -0.09 -1.99
N LYS A 172 17.26 -0.82 -1.73
CA LYS A 172 18.57 -0.51 -2.33
C LYS A 172 18.60 -0.67 -3.84
N THR A 173 17.92 -1.69 -4.35
CA THR A 173 17.92 -2.02 -5.79
C THR A 173 16.98 -1.12 -6.58
N LEU A 174 15.78 -0.88 -6.08
CA LEU A 174 14.70 -0.27 -6.85
C LEU A 174 14.41 1.19 -6.46
N ALA A 175 14.86 1.62 -5.28
CA ALA A 175 14.60 2.95 -4.74
C ALA A 175 13.12 3.39 -4.90
N PRO A 176 12.12 2.58 -4.47
CA PRO A 176 10.72 2.91 -4.63
C PRO A 176 10.36 4.15 -3.80
N PHE A 177 9.23 4.78 -4.11
CA PHE A 177 8.65 5.83 -3.25
C PHE A 177 8.35 5.29 -1.85
N GLY A 178 7.84 4.05 -1.78
CA GLY A 178 7.53 3.37 -0.54
C GLY A 178 7.33 1.89 -0.74
N VAL A 179 7.08 1.20 0.35
CA VAL A 179 6.84 -0.24 0.40
C VAL A 179 5.49 -0.54 1.05
N ASP A 180 4.76 -1.49 0.49
CA ASP A 180 3.46 -1.97 1.00
C ASP A 180 3.57 -3.44 1.40
N VAL A 181 3.17 -3.74 2.62
CA VAL A 181 3.26 -5.10 3.16
C VAL A 181 1.96 -5.50 3.83
N SER A 182 1.55 -6.75 3.63
CA SER A 182 0.33 -7.29 4.24
C SER A 182 0.55 -8.66 4.89
N SER A 183 0.60 -9.74 4.11
CA SER A 183 0.61 -11.12 4.61
C SER A 183 1.85 -11.48 5.42
N ALA A 184 3.01 -10.91 5.10
CA ALA A 184 4.26 -11.17 5.83
C ALA A 184 4.24 -10.62 7.27
N LEU A 185 3.29 -9.76 7.60
CA LEU A 185 3.07 -9.25 8.95
C LEU A 185 2.18 -10.14 9.80
N GLU A 186 1.83 -11.35 9.34
CA GLU A 186 0.81 -12.17 9.99
C GLU A 186 1.38 -13.45 10.58
N THR A 187 0.81 -13.84 11.72
CA THR A 187 0.88 -15.17 12.32
C THR A 187 -0.55 -15.67 12.45
N GLU A 188 -0.84 -16.88 11.96
CA GLU A 188 -2.19 -17.49 11.98
C GLU A 188 -3.29 -16.58 11.39
N GLY A 189 -2.94 -15.77 10.37
CA GLY A 189 -3.89 -14.87 9.68
C GLY A 189 -4.23 -13.58 10.44
N GLN A 190 -3.52 -13.27 11.50
CA GLN A 190 -3.66 -12.03 12.27
C GLN A 190 -2.35 -11.24 12.23
N LYS A 191 -2.43 -9.91 12.28
CA LYS A 191 -1.23 -9.07 12.36
C LYS A 191 -0.48 -9.38 13.65
N ASP A 192 0.81 -9.61 13.49
CA ASP A 192 1.75 -9.95 14.54
C ASP A 192 2.58 -8.71 14.87
N PRO A 193 2.54 -8.21 16.12
CA PRO A 193 3.27 -7.02 16.52
C PRO A 193 4.78 -7.09 16.26
N GLU A 194 5.40 -8.25 16.50
CA GLU A 194 6.85 -8.40 16.31
C GLU A 194 7.23 -8.35 14.83
N LYS A 195 6.43 -8.96 13.96
CA LYS A 195 6.63 -8.88 12.51
C LYS A 195 6.42 -7.46 11.98
N MET A 196 5.44 -6.74 12.50
CA MET A 196 5.21 -5.33 12.15
C MET A 196 6.42 -4.47 12.56
N ARG A 197 6.95 -4.64 13.77
CA ARG A 197 8.15 -3.93 14.26
C ARG A 197 9.38 -4.28 13.43
N ALA A 198 9.63 -5.57 13.22
CA ALA A 198 10.77 -6.05 12.44
C ALA A 198 10.77 -5.48 11.00
N PHE A 199 9.61 -5.44 10.35
CA PHE A 199 9.50 -4.88 9.01
C PHE A 199 9.79 -3.37 8.99
N ALA A 200 9.15 -2.60 9.88
CA ALA A 200 9.36 -1.15 9.94
C ALA A 200 10.83 -0.79 10.26
N GLU A 201 11.46 -1.56 11.15
CA GLU A 201 12.89 -1.39 11.47
C GLU A 201 13.80 -1.72 10.29
N ALA A 202 13.50 -2.80 9.53
CA ALA A 202 14.25 -3.18 8.34
C ALA A 202 14.23 -2.08 7.27
N VAL A 203 13.07 -1.46 7.04
CA VAL A 203 12.95 -0.31 6.12
C VAL A 203 13.80 0.86 6.58
N ARG A 204 13.67 1.28 7.84
CA ARG A 204 14.41 2.43 8.38
C ARG A 204 15.93 2.19 8.42
N ARG A 205 16.35 0.96 8.63
CA ARG A 205 17.77 0.57 8.55
C ARG A 205 18.30 0.71 7.13
N ALA A 206 17.54 0.22 6.14
CA ALA A 206 17.92 0.34 4.73
C ALA A 206 18.09 1.80 4.30
N ASP A 207 17.19 2.69 4.72
CA ASP A 207 17.29 4.12 4.43
C ASP A 207 18.57 4.73 5.03
N ARG A 208 18.87 4.47 6.31
CA ARG A 208 20.10 4.95 6.95
C ARG A 208 21.38 4.45 6.29
N GLU A 209 21.37 3.25 5.72
CA GLU A 209 22.51 2.69 5.00
C GLU A 209 22.67 3.27 3.59
N THR A 210 21.62 3.79 3.02
CA THR A 210 21.63 4.41 1.67
C THR A 210 22.06 5.90 1.72
N GLU A 211 21.91 6.56 2.88
CA GLU A 211 22.29 7.96 3.10
C GLU A 211 23.80 8.14 3.43
N ARG A 212 24.50 7.04 3.67
CA ARG A 212 25.95 7.02 3.96
C ARG A 212 26.76 6.83 2.69
#